data_6f939dd5d1f169d8d1d0ed5582b2d6f6
#
_entry.id   6f939dd5d1f169d8d1d0ed5582b2d6f6
#
_cell.length_a   1.000
_cell.length_b   1.000
_cell.length_c   1.000
_cell.angle_alpha   90.00
_cell.angle_beta   90.00
_cell.angle_gamma   90.00
#
_symmetry.space_group_name_H-M   'P 1'
#
loop_
_entity.id
_entity.type
_entity.pdbx_description
1 polymer ?
#
loop_
_entity_poly.entity_id
_entity_poly.type
_entity_poly.pdbx_seq_one_letter_code
_entity_poly.pdbx_strand_id
1 'polypeptide(L)'
;VILLIRCIYVCRENRYKVNPVIVVVPMLISCYYSWKEARTVYDITESGGMLQYAIIALAIVFTVITIVVFCVKEHDRLKNMALLSLAGIVFLSGIWSLTVNVGTDAIYSKPLAKKVCEITSEDKDGKWVMLDSWVESMYLAACGAPTINTCNNVPNWDLWNILDPQKENEYCYNRFAHMLLTLTEEDTNEELVQQDLLQLNLNYKDAEKIGVKYIASRTYNDDFDKVLE
;
A
#
# COMPACT_ATOMS: atom_id res chain seq x y z
N VAL A 1 10.64 -4.18 -20.91
CA VAL A 1 11.40 -5.38 -21.27
C VAL A 1 11.39 -5.60 -22.79
N ILE A 2 10.22 -5.72 -23.45
CA ILE A 2 10.11 -5.98 -24.89
C ILE A 2 10.82 -4.91 -25.73
N LEU A 3 10.63 -3.62 -25.38
CA LEU A 3 11.32 -2.49 -26.04
C LEU A 3 12.84 -2.58 -25.88
N LEU A 4 13.32 -2.94 -24.69
CA LEU A 4 14.76 -3.12 -24.44
C LEU A 4 15.35 -4.24 -25.28
N ILE A 5 14.70 -5.40 -25.34
CA ILE A 5 15.11 -6.53 -26.16
C ILE A 5 15.14 -6.12 -27.66
N ARG A 6 14.12 -5.39 -28.13
CA ARG A 6 14.07 -4.92 -29.50
C ARG A 6 15.19 -3.90 -29.80
N CYS A 7 15.49 -2.97 -28.89
CA CYS A 7 16.60 -2.05 -29.01
C CYS A 7 17.94 -2.77 -29.10
N ILE A 8 18.16 -3.78 -28.24
CA ILE A 8 19.37 -4.62 -28.25
C ILE A 8 19.50 -5.32 -29.61
N TYR A 9 18.40 -5.92 -30.12
CA TYR A 9 18.38 -6.60 -31.38
C TYR A 9 18.74 -5.66 -32.55
N VAL A 10 18.09 -4.48 -32.63
CA VAL A 10 18.34 -3.48 -33.67
C VAL A 10 19.77 -2.93 -33.60
N CYS A 11 20.29 -2.66 -32.41
CA CYS A 11 21.69 -2.23 -32.24
C CYS A 11 22.70 -3.30 -32.69
N ARG A 12 22.38 -4.58 -32.45
CA ARG A 12 23.21 -5.72 -32.88
C ARG A 12 23.19 -5.90 -34.40
N GLU A 13 22.01 -5.83 -35.02
CA GLU A 13 21.83 -6.03 -36.48
C GLU A 13 22.50 -4.92 -37.29
N ASN A 14 22.33 -3.68 -36.87
CA ASN A 14 22.86 -2.51 -37.58
C ASN A 14 24.28 -2.11 -37.18
N ARG A 15 24.94 -2.85 -36.30
CA ARG A 15 26.32 -2.59 -35.80
C ARG A 15 26.52 -1.16 -35.27
N TYR A 16 25.47 -0.54 -34.71
CA TYR A 16 25.61 0.80 -34.14
C TYR A 16 26.61 0.83 -32.99
N LYS A 17 27.49 1.84 -33.00
CA LYS A 17 28.35 2.17 -31.86
C LYS A 17 27.45 2.85 -30.81
N VAL A 18 26.98 2.08 -29.83
CA VAL A 18 26.20 2.65 -28.72
C VAL A 18 27.17 3.48 -27.85
N ASN A 19 26.90 4.76 -27.70
CA ASN A 19 27.64 5.60 -26.78
C ASN A 19 27.38 5.11 -25.34
N PRO A 20 28.43 4.70 -24.58
CA PRO A 20 28.25 4.18 -23.23
C PRO A 20 27.51 5.14 -22.30
N VAL A 21 27.62 6.46 -22.53
CA VAL A 21 26.90 7.47 -21.73
C VAL A 21 25.38 7.31 -21.83
N ILE A 22 24.86 6.98 -23.02
CA ILE A 22 23.42 6.77 -23.25
C ILE A 22 22.90 5.57 -22.45
N VAL A 23 23.76 4.61 -22.14
CA VAL A 23 23.38 3.43 -21.35
C VAL A 23 23.57 3.68 -19.86
N VAL A 24 24.72 4.24 -19.48
CA VAL A 24 25.12 4.44 -18.08
C VAL A 24 24.21 5.43 -17.36
N VAL A 25 23.84 6.55 -18.00
CA VAL A 25 22.99 7.57 -17.35
C VAL A 25 21.61 7.06 -16.95
N PRO A 26 20.81 6.44 -17.83
CA PRO A 26 19.50 5.86 -17.43
C PRO A 26 19.64 4.80 -16.35
N MET A 27 20.74 4.05 -16.33
CA MET A 27 20.99 3.01 -15.37
C MET A 27 21.31 3.57 -13.98
N LEU A 28 22.12 4.63 -13.89
CA LEU A 28 22.36 5.33 -12.63
C LEU A 28 21.05 5.91 -12.07
N ILE A 29 20.23 6.48 -12.94
CA ILE A 29 18.89 6.96 -12.57
C ILE A 29 18.02 5.79 -12.04
N SER A 30 18.01 4.65 -12.72
CA SER A 30 17.27 3.47 -12.28
C SER A 30 17.76 2.94 -10.93
N CYS A 31 19.09 2.88 -10.73
CA CYS A 31 19.69 2.50 -9.44
C CYS A 31 19.31 3.48 -8.32
N TYR A 32 19.30 4.77 -8.60
CA TYR A 32 18.87 5.78 -7.62
C TYR A 32 17.41 5.60 -7.20
N TYR A 33 16.50 5.38 -8.16
CA TYR A 33 15.08 5.14 -7.86
C TYR A 33 14.89 3.83 -7.11
N SER A 34 15.57 2.75 -7.49
CA SER A 34 15.52 1.48 -6.76
C SER A 34 16.00 1.62 -5.32
N TRP A 35 17.04 2.41 -5.10
CA TRP A 35 17.53 2.71 -3.75
C TRP A 35 16.51 3.54 -2.95
N LYS A 36 15.90 4.54 -3.57
CA LYS A 36 14.87 5.37 -2.95
C LYS A 36 13.65 4.54 -2.53
N GLU A 37 13.16 3.69 -3.44
CA GLU A 37 12.04 2.77 -3.14
C GLU A 37 12.38 1.80 -2.01
N ALA A 38 13.57 1.20 -2.03
CA ALA A 38 14.02 0.32 -0.97
C ALA A 38 14.07 1.03 0.40
N ARG A 39 14.47 2.30 0.42
CA ARG A 39 14.48 3.11 1.63
C ARG A 39 13.07 3.42 2.12
N THR A 40 12.14 3.74 1.23
CA THR A 40 10.73 3.96 1.58
C THR A 40 10.10 2.71 2.18
N VAL A 41 10.39 1.53 1.61
CA VAL A 41 9.93 0.24 2.18
C VAL A 41 10.52 0.01 3.57
N TYR A 42 11.80 0.34 3.79
CA TYR A 42 12.44 0.24 5.10
C TYR A 42 11.75 1.15 6.14
N ASP A 43 11.50 2.42 5.77
CA ASP A 43 10.86 3.40 6.66
C ASP A 43 9.42 2.98 7.05
N ILE A 44 8.73 2.24 6.17
CA ILE A 44 7.36 1.74 6.44
C ILE A 44 7.35 0.44 7.26
N THR A 45 8.32 -0.47 7.01
CA THR A 45 8.25 -1.84 7.56
C THR A 45 9.14 -2.07 8.77
N GLU A 46 10.04 -1.12 9.10
CA GLU A 46 11.06 -1.21 10.17
C GLU A 46 11.94 -2.48 10.13
N SER A 47 11.66 -3.41 9.20
CA SER A 47 12.29 -4.74 9.14
C SER A 47 13.18 -4.97 7.90
N GLY A 48 13.47 -3.91 7.13
CA GLY A 48 13.89 -4.06 5.74
C GLY A 48 15.38 -4.14 5.44
N GLY A 49 16.29 -4.14 6.39
CA GLY A 49 17.73 -4.05 6.09
C GLY A 49 18.23 -5.09 5.09
N MET A 50 17.88 -6.35 5.25
CA MET A 50 18.32 -7.43 4.37
C MET A 50 17.67 -7.36 2.98
N LEU A 51 16.39 -7.02 2.90
CA LEU A 51 15.67 -6.86 1.64
C LEU A 51 16.20 -5.67 0.84
N GLN A 52 16.53 -4.56 1.49
CA GLN A 52 17.10 -3.38 0.88
C GLN A 52 18.45 -3.68 0.21
N TYR A 53 19.34 -4.38 0.91
CA TYR A 53 20.62 -4.80 0.34
C TYR A 53 20.44 -5.78 -0.83
N ALA A 54 19.49 -6.69 -0.77
CA ALA A 54 19.16 -7.60 -1.85
C ALA A 54 18.68 -6.86 -3.11
N ILE A 55 17.81 -5.87 -2.98
CA ILE A 55 17.32 -5.04 -4.10
C ILE A 55 18.46 -4.25 -4.72
N ILE A 56 19.34 -3.63 -3.91
CA ILE A 56 20.51 -2.88 -4.41
C ILE A 56 21.45 -3.83 -5.15
N ALA A 57 21.76 -4.99 -4.57
CA ALA A 57 22.61 -5.99 -5.21
C ALA A 57 22.04 -6.45 -6.56
N LEU A 58 20.73 -6.72 -6.62
CA LEU A 58 20.04 -7.10 -7.85
C LEU A 58 20.11 -5.98 -8.91
N ALA A 59 19.92 -4.72 -8.51
CA ALA A 59 20.04 -3.56 -9.40
C ALA A 59 21.46 -3.42 -9.96
N ILE A 60 22.51 -3.64 -9.14
CA ILE A 60 23.90 -3.61 -9.57
C ILE A 60 24.17 -4.72 -10.57
N VAL A 61 23.75 -5.96 -10.29
CA VAL A 61 23.90 -7.11 -11.18
C VAL A 61 23.22 -6.85 -12.51
N PHE A 62 21.99 -6.36 -12.48
CA PHE A 62 21.25 -5.98 -13.69
C PHE A 62 21.99 -4.92 -14.51
N THR A 63 22.57 -3.93 -13.83
CA THR A 63 23.39 -2.87 -14.43
C THR A 63 24.60 -3.45 -15.16
N VAL A 64 25.36 -4.29 -14.48
CA VAL A 64 26.57 -4.93 -15.06
C VAL A 64 26.22 -5.78 -16.27
N ILE A 65 25.17 -6.61 -16.17
CA ILE A 65 24.72 -7.46 -17.28
C ILE A 65 24.36 -6.60 -18.51
N THR A 66 23.62 -5.49 -18.30
CA THR A 66 23.23 -4.61 -19.39
C THR A 66 24.46 -3.92 -20.04
N ILE A 67 25.43 -3.46 -19.24
CA ILE A 67 26.68 -2.91 -19.75
C ILE A 67 27.42 -3.94 -20.62
N VAL A 68 27.55 -5.18 -20.13
CA VAL A 68 28.18 -6.26 -20.88
C VAL A 68 27.48 -6.50 -22.21
N VAL A 69 26.13 -6.56 -22.19
CA VAL A 69 25.35 -6.78 -23.42
C VAL A 69 25.56 -5.68 -24.46
N PHE A 70 25.65 -4.41 -24.03
CA PHE A 70 25.77 -3.28 -24.96
C PHE A 70 27.20 -2.93 -25.35
N CYS A 71 28.18 -3.10 -24.45
CA CYS A 71 29.54 -2.62 -24.66
C CYS A 71 30.50 -3.65 -25.22
N VAL A 72 30.27 -4.96 -25.00
CA VAL A 72 31.17 -6.03 -25.48
C VAL A 72 30.88 -6.35 -26.94
N LYS A 73 31.78 -6.00 -27.84
CA LYS A 73 31.59 -6.12 -29.30
C LYS A 73 31.80 -7.51 -29.90
N GLU A 74 32.73 -8.27 -29.37
CA GLU A 74 33.30 -9.43 -30.13
C GLU A 74 32.95 -10.82 -29.58
N HIS A 75 32.24 -10.91 -28.43
CA HIS A 75 31.96 -12.18 -27.77
C HIS A 75 30.48 -12.53 -27.77
N ASP A 76 29.98 -13.06 -28.89
CA ASP A 76 28.54 -13.45 -29.01
C ASP A 76 28.08 -14.42 -27.94
N ARG A 77 28.95 -15.34 -27.50
CA ARG A 77 28.64 -16.25 -26.39
C ARG A 77 28.38 -15.51 -25.08
N LEU A 78 29.22 -14.53 -24.75
CA LEU A 78 29.09 -13.74 -23.54
C LEU A 78 27.82 -12.89 -23.56
N LYS A 79 27.48 -12.31 -24.73
CA LYS A 79 26.23 -11.56 -24.93
C LYS A 79 24.98 -12.44 -24.75
N ASN A 80 25.02 -13.64 -25.33
CA ASN A 80 23.90 -14.57 -25.20
C ASN A 80 23.74 -15.08 -23.77
N MET A 81 24.82 -15.31 -23.04
CA MET A 81 24.77 -15.63 -21.60
C MET A 81 24.20 -14.46 -20.78
N ALA A 82 24.62 -13.22 -21.05
CA ALA A 82 24.10 -12.03 -20.38
C ALA A 82 22.61 -11.82 -20.65
N LEU A 83 22.16 -12.01 -21.91
CA LEU A 83 20.73 -11.95 -22.27
C LEU A 83 19.93 -13.06 -21.59
N LEU A 84 20.45 -14.28 -21.52
CA LEU A 84 19.79 -15.39 -20.84
C LEU A 84 19.68 -15.12 -19.34
N SER A 85 20.74 -14.58 -18.71
CA SER A 85 20.74 -14.20 -17.30
C SER A 85 19.73 -13.09 -17.03
N LEU A 86 19.64 -12.09 -17.92
CA LEU A 86 18.66 -11.03 -17.84
C LEU A 86 17.22 -11.58 -17.92
N ALA A 87 16.97 -12.46 -18.89
CA ALA A 87 15.67 -13.12 -19.01
C ALA A 87 15.33 -13.94 -17.76
N GLY A 88 16.31 -14.64 -17.20
CA GLY A 88 16.16 -15.39 -15.95
C GLY A 88 15.81 -14.50 -14.77
N ILE A 89 16.51 -13.35 -14.61
CA ILE A 89 16.21 -12.38 -13.53
C ILE A 89 14.79 -11.83 -13.67
N VAL A 90 14.39 -11.42 -14.89
CA VAL A 90 13.05 -10.90 -15.14
C VAL A 90 11.99 -11.98 -14.87
N PHE A 91 12.23 -13.21 -15.28
CA PHE A 91 11.32 -14.33 -15.05
C PHE A 91 11.16 -14.62 -13.54
N LEU A 92 12.27 -14.71 -12.81
CA LEU A 92 12.26 -14.94 -11.37
C LEU A 92 11.61 -13.78 -10.60
N SER A 93 11.89 -12.53 -10.98
CA SER A 93 11.24 -11.38 -10.38
C SER A 93 9.74 -11.35 -10.68
N GLY A 94 9.32 -11.77 -11.87
CA GLY A 94 7.92 -11.91 -12.24
C GLY A 94 7.20 -12.97 -11.41
N ILE A 95 7.80 -14.15 -11.24
CA ILE A 95 7.23 -15.21 -10.37
C ILE A 95 7.10 -14.71 -8.93
N TRP A 96 8.10 -13.99 -8.42
CA TRP A 96 8.08 -13.47 -7.06
C TRP A 96 7.01 -12.37 -6.86
N SER A 97 6.78 -11.52 -7.86
CA SER A 97 5.79 -10.45 -7.82
C SER A 97 4.36 -10.92 -8.11
N LEU A 98 4.19 -12.08 -8.74
CA LEU A 98 2.91 -12.69 -9.08
C LEU A 98 2.37 -13.59 -7.95
N THR A 99 2.62 -13.26 -6.70
CA THR A 99 1.96 -13.94 -5.57
C THR A 99 0.47 -13.59 -5.58
N VAL A 100 -0.26 -14.27 -6.44
CA VAL A 100 -1.72 -14.28 -6.35
C VAL A 100 -2.07 -15.10 -5.12
N ASN A 101 -2.56 -14.43 -4.08
CA ASN A 101 -3.12 -15.12 -2.94
C ASN A 101 -4.34 -15.92 -3.40
N VAL A 102 -4.25 -17.23 -3.35
CA VAL A 102 -5.35 -18.14 -3.67
C VAL A 102 -6.09 -18.46 -2.37
N GLY A 103 -7.39 -18.15 -2.33
CA GLY A 103 -8.21 -18.36 -1.15
C GLY A 103 -8.29 -17.16 -0.22
N THR A 104 -8.99 -17.31 0.88
CA THR A 104 -9.27 -16.26 1.87
C THR A 104 -8.44 -16.39 3.14
N ASP A 105 -7.52 -17.34 3.19
CA ASP A 105 -6.72 -17.62 4.38
C ASP A 105 -5.82 -16.45 4.79
N ALA A 106 -5.34 -15.67 3.82
CA ALA A 106 -4.57 -14.46 4.08
C ALA A 106 -5.33 -13.44 4.95
N ILE A 107 -6.66 -13.43 4.89
CA ILE A 107 -7.54 -12.57 5.67
C ILE A 107 -7.95 -13.28 6.96
N TYR A 108 -8.59 -14.45 6.85
CA TYR A 108 -9.32 -15.07 7.96
C TYR A 108 -8.48 -15.97 8.88
N SER A 109 -7.24 -16.33 8.50
CA SER A 109 -6.35 -17.12 9.36
C SER A 109 -5.80 -16.35 10.56
N LYS A 110 -5.78 -15.01 10.48
CA LYS A 110 -5.19 -14.14 11.50
C LYS A 110 -6.04 -14.12 12.79
N PRO A 111 -5.40 -14.02 13.99
CA PRO A 111 -6.13 -13.99 15.26
C PRO A 111 -7.18 -12.88 15.34
N LEU A 112 -6.84 -11.68 14.86
CA LEU A 112 -7.76 -10.53 14.81
C LEU A 112 -9.02 -10.86 14.00
N ALA A 113 -8.86 -11.42 12.78
CA ALA A 113 -9.99 -11.79 11.94
C ALA A 113 -10.92 -12.79 12.63
N LYS A 114 -10.35 -13.80 13.27
CA LYS A 114 -11.13 -14.81 14.02
C LYS A 114 -11.95 -14.15 15.13
N LYS A 115 -11.34 -13.23 15.87
CA LYS A 115 -12.04 -12.52 16.97
C LYS A 115 -13.12 -11.59 16.44
N VAL A 116 -12.84 -10.85 15.37
CA VAL A 116 -13.85 -9.99 14.72
C VAL A 116 -15.01 -10.83 14.18
N CYS A 117 -14.74 -11.94 13.50
CA CYS A 117 -15.79 -12.83 13.00
C CYS A 117 -16.62 -13.46 14.14
N GLU A 118 -16.01 -13.80 15.27
CA GLU A 118 -16.72 -14.29 16.47
C GLU A 118 -17.70 -13.23 16.96
N ILE A 119 -17.23 -12.01 17.23
CA ILE A 119 -18.05 -10.91 17.74
C ILE A 119 -19.19 -10.56 16.74
N THR A 120 -18.87 -10.44 15.46
CA THR A 120 -19.87 -10.11 14.43
C THR A 120 -20.88 -11.23 14.19
N SER A 121 -20.54 -12.48 14.52
CA SER A 121 -21.52 -13.59 14.47
C SER A 121 -22.56 -13.49 15.57
N GLU A 122 -22.20 -12.93 16.73
CA GLU A 122 -23.08 -12.72 17.88
C GLU A 122 -23.88 -11.41 17.77
N ASP A 123 -23.24 -10.37 17.22
CA ASP A 123 -23.83 -9.04 17.05
C ASP A 123 -23.54 -8.48 15.65
N LYS A 124 -24.46 -8.74 14.74
CA LYS A 124 -24.34 -8.36 13.32
C LYS A 124 -24.51 -6.86 13.06
N ASP A 125 -25.21 -6.17 13.94
CA ASP A 125 -25.60 -4.77 13.77
C ASP A 125 -24.70 -3.82 14.57
N GLY A 126 -23.82 -4.35 15.43
CA GLY A 126 -22.91 -3.58 16.24
C GLY A 126 -21.90 -2.84 15.38
N LYS A 127 -21.95 -1.50 15.40
CA LYS A 127 -21.08 -0.65 14.59
C LYS A 127 -19.67 -0.58 15.17
N TRP A 128 -18.70 -0.64 14.28
CA TRP A 128 -17.27 -0.62 14.59
C TRP A 128 -16.62 0.66 14.12
N VAL A 129 -15.64 1.13 14.89
CA VAL A 129 -14.67 2.14 14.46
C VAL A 129 -13.25 1.60 14.62
N MET A 130 -12.37 1.96 13.70
CA MET A 130 -10.94 1.71 13.78
C MET A 130 -10.22 3.03 14.00
N LEU A 131 -9.47 3.15 15.08
CA LEU A 131 -8.71 4.36 15.38
C LEU A 131 -7.36 4.36 14.64
N ASP A 132 -6.96 5.55 14.22
CA ASP A 132 -5.62 5.86 13.69
C ASP A 132 -5.18 5.08 12.46
N SER A 133 -6.10 4.35 11.80
CA SER A 133 -5.75 3.59 10.60
C SER A 133 -6.94 3.33 9.68
N TRP A 134 -6.84 3.84 8.47
CA TRP A 134 -7.80 3.57 7.41
C TRP A 134 -7.60 2.18 6.77
N VAL A 135 -6.38 1.63 6.81
CA VAL A 135 -6.08 0.31 6.23
C VAL A 135 -6.72 -0.80 7.06
N GLU A 136 -6.55 -0.74 8.37
CA GLU A 136 -7.15 -1.71 9.29
C GLU A 136 -8.66 -1.59 9.38
N SER A 137 -9.24 -0.38 9.17
CA SER A 137 -10.70 -0.24 9.08
C SER A 137 -11.28 -1.03 7.91
N MET A 138 -10.61 -0.99 6.76
CA MET A 138 -10.98 -1.82 5.61
C MET A 138 -10.80 -3.32 5.89
N TYR A 139 -9.79 -3.68 6.68
CA TYR A 139 -9.58 -5.07 7.09
C TYR A 139 -10.71 -5.57 8.02
N LEU A 140 -11.16 -4.75 8.98
CA LEU A 140 -12.31 -5.07 9.83
C LEU A 140 -13.58 -5.29 8.97
N ALA A 141 -13.82 -4.40 8.02
CA ALA A 141 -14.95 -4.54 7.08
C ALA A 141 -14.83 -5.82 6.22
N ALA A 142 -13.63 -6.18 5.77
CA ALA A 142 -13.38 -7.44 5.06
C ALA A 142 -13.65 -8.68 5.94
N CYS A 143 -13.52 -8.56 7.27
CA CYS A 143 -13.88 -9.60 8.24
C CYS A 143 -15.38 -9.62 8.58
N GLY A 144 -16.19 -8.74 7.97
CA GLY A 144 -17.64 -8.68 8.15
C GLY A 144 -18.11 -7.71 9.23
N ALA A 145 -17.22 -6.91 9.83
CA ALA A 145 -17.59 -5.91 10.81
C ALA A 145 -18.28 -4.71 10.13
N PRO A 146 -19.44 -4.22 10.62
CA PRO A 146 -20.07 -3.00 10.15
C PRO A 146 -19.24 -1.77 10.56
N THR A 147 -18.15 -1.52 9.84
CA THR A 147 -17.16 -0.50 10.16
C THR A 147 -17.57 0.85 9.55
N ILE A 148 -17.60 1.90 10.37
CA ILE A 148 -18.06 3.24 9.97
C ILE A 148 -17.02 3.95 9.10
N ASN A 149 -15.76 3.91 9.49
CA ASN A 149 -14.68 4.66 8.85
C ASN A 149 -13.94 3.85 7.78
N THR A 150 -14.67 3.32 6.82
CA THR A 150 -14.11 2.65 5.64
C THR A 150 -13.83 3.65 4.51
N CYS A 151 -13.26 3.16 3.39
CA CYS A 151 -13.20 3.93 2.16
C CYS A 151 -14.58 3.94 1.48
N ASN A 152 -15.18 5.11 1.34
CA ASN A 152 -16.49 5.28 0.74
C ASN A 152 -16.39 5.99 -0.61
N ASN A 153 -17.00 5.40 -1.64
CA ASN A 153 -17.18 6.05 -2.94
C ASN A 153 -18.38 7.02 -2.93
N VAL A 154 -19.31 6.77 -2.01
CA VAL A 154 -20.53 7.55 -1.81
C VAL A 154 -20.67 7.81 -0.32
N PRO A 155 -21.05 9.02 0.11
CA PRO A 155 -21.23 9.34 1.50
C PRO A 155 -22.22 8.40 2.20
N ASN A 156 -21.90 8.02 3.41
CA ASN A 156 -22.86 7.36 4.29
C ASN A 156 -23.81 8.43 4.85
N TRP A 157 -24.92 8.67 4.14
CA TRP A 157 -25.88 9.72 4.51
C TRP A 157 -26.51 9.49 5.88
N ASP A 158 -26.68 8.27 6.34
CA ASP A 158 -27.22 7.98 7.68
C ASP A 158 -26.26 8.47 8.77
N LEU A 159 -24.95 8.39 8.53
CA LEU A 159 -23.92 8.93 9.39
C LEU A 159 -23.91 10.47 9.35
N TRP A 160 -23.78 11.03 8.13
CA TRP A 160 -23.58 12.46 7.96
C TRP A 160 -24.80 13.30 8.30
N ASN A 161 -26.02 12.78 8.13
CA ASN A 161 -27.23 13.46 8.60
C ASN A 161 -27.29 13.61 10.13
N ILE A 162 -26.52 12.80 10.88
CA ILE A 162 -26.40 12.92 12.33
C ILE A 162 -25.26 13.87 12.71
N LEU A 163 -24.09 13.74 12.05
CA LEU A 163 -22.89 14.50 12.39
C LEU A 163 -22.88 15.93 11.80
N ASP A 164 -23.37 16.08 10.57
CA ASP A 164 -23.46 17.37 9.85
C ASP A 164 -24.84 17.54 9.22
N PRO A 165 -25.91 17.75 10.05
CA PRO A 165 -27.29 17.86 9.57
C PRO A 165 -27.51 19.09 8.68
N GLN A 166 -26.70 20.11 8.81
CA GLN A 166 -26.77 21.34 8.00
C GLN A 166 -26.00 21.23 6.69
N LYS A 167 -25.19 20.17 6.53
CA LYS A 167 -24.32 19.93 5.38
C LYS A 167 -23.30 21.05 5.14
N GLU A 168 -22.81 21.64 6.20
CA GLU A 168 -21.85 22.75 6.13
C GLU A 168 -20.50 22.29 5.56
N ASN A 169 -20.13 21.04 5.85
CA ASN A 169 -18.87 20.44 5.42
C ASN A 169 -19.04 19.32 4.38
N GLU A 170 -20.18 19.31 3.65
CA GLU A 170 -20.46 18.28 2.64
C GLU A 170 -19.32 18.11 1.65
N TYR A 171 -18.57 19.15 1.32
CA TYR A 171 -17.43 19.08 0.42
C TYR A 171 -16.30 18.16 0.92
N CYS A 172 -16.17 17.93 2.24
CA CYS A 172 -15.17 17.04 2.83
C CYS A 172 -15.51 15.58 2.60
N TYR A 173 -16.77 15.19 2.74
CA TYR A 173 -17.19 13.79 2.74
C TYR A 173 -17.99 13.37 1.49
N ASN A 174 -18.50 14.29 0.69
CA ASN A 174 -19.18 13.97 -0.57
C ASN A 174 -18.16 13.75 -1.70
N ARG A 175 -17.26 12.79 -1.49
CA ARG A 175 -16.22 12.41 -2.42
C ARG A 175 -15.70 11.01 -2.14
N PHE A 176 -14.90 10.48 -3.06
CA PHE A 176 -14.05 9.34 -2.78
C PHE A 176 -13.00 9.76 -1.74
N ALA A 177 -13.03 9.16 -0.57
CA ALA A 177 -11.99 9.35 0.45
C ALA A 177 -11.87 8.15 1.39
N HIS A 178 -10.65 7.90 1.84
CA HIS A 178 -10.40 7.08 3.02
C HIS A 178 -10.71 7.91 4.27
N MET A 179 -11.18 7.27 5.33
CA MET A 179 -11.52 7.97 6.56
C MET A 179 -10.60 7.52 7.70
N LEU A 180 -9.76 8.44 8.17
CA LEU A 180 -9.11 8.32 9.47
C LEU A 180 -10.06 8.81 10.55
N LEU A 181 -10.12 8.09 11.68
CA LEU A 181 -10.96 8.44 12.80
C LEU A 181 -10.15 8.48 14.08
N THR A 182 -10.32 9.56 14.83
CA THR A 182 -9.86 9.71 16.21
C THR A 182 -11.02 10.04 17.11
N LEU A 183 -10.98 9.61 18.37
CA LEU A 183 -11.97 9.99 19.37
C LEU A 183 -11.48 11.19 20.17
N THR A 184 -12.38 12.10 20.51
CA THR A 184 -12.06 13.33 21.23
C THR A 184 -13.15 13.72 22.22
N GLU A 185 -12.78 14.51 23.24
CA GLU A 185 -13.71 15.19 24.15
C GLU A 185 -14.24 16.51 23.55
N GLU A 186 -13.56 17.04 22.53
CA GLU A 186 -13.98 18.25 21.81
C GLU A 186 -15.16 17.98 20.87
N ASP A 187 -15.75 19.03 20.31
CA ASP A 187 -16.83 18.90 19.34
C ASP A 187 -16.37 18.14 18.10
N THR A 188 -17.26 17.31 17.55
CA THR A 188 -17.00 16.58 16.32
C THR A 188 -16.65 17.53 15.20
N ASN A 189 -15.54 17.25 14.51
CA ASN A 189 -15.14 18.00 13.33
C ASN A 189 -14.52 17.07 12.29
N GLU A 190 -14.62 17.47 11.03
CA GLU A 190 -14.06 16.80 9.89
C GLU A 190 -13.14 17.73 9.10
N GLU A 191 -12.00 17.19 8.68
CA GLU A 191 -11.00 17.91 7.90
C GLU A 191 -10.51 17.06 6.72
N LEU A 192 -10.38 17.70 5.56
CA LEU A 192 -9.79 17.08 4.38
C LEU A 192 -8.27 17.23 4.43
N VAL A 193 -7.57 16.22 4.93
CA VAL A 193 -6.10 16.22 5.06
C VAL A 193 -5.42 16.09 3.70
N GLN A 194 -6.01 15.28 2.81
CA GLN A 194 -5.56 15.10 1.42
C GLN A 194 -6.79 14.98 0.51
N GLN A 195 -6.59 15.01 -0.79
CA GLN A 195 -7.70 14.92 -1.75
C GLN A 195 -8.59 13.68 -1.57
N ASP A 196 -8.02 12.60 -1.06
CA ASP A 196 -8.64 11.30 -0.85
C ASP A 196 -8.53 10.80 0.60
N LEU A 197 -8.23 11.69 1.54
CA LEU A 197 -8.10 11.35 2.96
C LEU A 197 -8.84 12.37 3.83
N LEU A 198 -9.91 11.90 4.44
CA LEU A 198 -10.74 12.63 5.42
C LEU A 198 -10.29 12.23 6.83
N GLN A 199 -10.01 13.22 7.68
CA GLN A 199 -9.86 13.05 9.11
C GLN A 199 -11.19 13.39 9.79
N LEU A 200 -11.72 12.45 10.56
CA LEU A 200 -12.90 12.65 11.42
C LEU A 200 -12.45 12.58 12.88
N ASN A 201 -12.50 13.72 13.57
CA ASN A 201 -12.36 13.78 15.02
C ASN A 201 -13.74 13.67 15.63
N LEU A 202 -14.08 12.51 16.15
CA LEU A 202 -15.42 12.16 16.60
C LEU A 202 -15.55 12.33 18.11
N ASN A 203 -16.48 13.18 18.55
CA ASN A 203 -16.80 13.29 19.98
C ASN A 203 -17.41 11.99 20.49
N TYR A 204 -17.05 11.58 21.71
CA TYR A 204 -17.56 10.34 22.33
C TYR A 204 -19.10 10.29 22.38
N LYS A 205 -19.76 11.43 22.65
CA LYS A 205 -21.21 11.51 22.68
C LYS A 205 -21.85 11.31 21.30
N ASP A 206 -21.17 11.77 20.26
CA ASP A 206 -21.65 11.58 18.90
C ASP A 206 -21.37 10.14 18.42
N ALA A 207 -20.26 9.54 18.88
CA ALA A 207 -20.00 8.12 18.67
C ALA A 207 -21.15 7.25 19.25
N GLU A 208 -21.63 7.57 20.43
CA GLU A 208 -22.80 6.92 21.03
C GLU A 208 -24.09 7.17 20.20
N LYS A 209 -24.35 8.41 19.78
CA LYS A 209 -25.52 8.76 18.95
C LYS A 209 -25.57 8.01 17.62
N ILE A 210 -24.42 7.81 16.97
CA ILE A 210 -24.34 7.04 15.74
C ILE A 210 -24.34 5.52 15.98
N GLY A 211 -24.34 5.09 17.24
CA GLY A 211 -24.44 3.69 17.64
C GLY A 211 -23.14 2.90 17.53
N VAL A 212 -21.98 3.54 17.74
CA VAL A 212 -20.69 2.85 17.88
C VAL A 212 -20.76 1.93 19.10
N LYS A 213 -20.42 0.68 18.91
CA LYS A 213 -20.43 -0.33 19.95
C LYS A 213 -19.05 -0.96 20.17
N TYR A 214 -18.24 -0.99 19.12
CA TYR A 214 -16.92 -1.60 19.14
C TYR A 214 -15.87 -0.65 18.64
N ILE A 215 -14.78 -0.55 19.39
CA ILE A 215 -13.61 0.26 19.06
C ILE A 215 -12.43 -0.67 18.86
N ALA A 216 -11.76 -0.57 17.72
CA ALA A 216 -10.52 -1.25 17.43
C ALA A 216 -9.38 -0.23 17.35
N SER A 217 -8.23 -0.55 17.93
CA SER A 217 -7.04 0.29 17.89
C SER A 217 -5.79 -0.58 17.76
N ARG A 218 -4.73 -0.03 17.19
CA ARG A 218 -3.39 -0.64 17.17
C ARG A 218 -2.68 -0.57 18.51
N THR A 219 -2.92 0.51 19.24
CA THR A 219 -2.30 0.79 20.52
C THR A 219 -3.36 0.80 21.61
N TYR A 220 -3.07 0.14 22.72
CA TYR A 220 -3.90 0.28 23.91
C TYR A 220 -3.78 1.72 24.41
N ASN A 221 -4.91 2.35 24.66
CA ASN A 221 -4.96 3.68 25.26
C ASN A 221 -5.76 3.57 26.57
N ASP A 222 -5.16 4.02 27.69
CA ASP A 222 -5.80 4.01 29.01
C ASP A 222 -7.09 4.85 29.07
N ASP A 223 -7.28 5.75 28.09
CA ASP A 223 -8.52 6.54 27.97
C ASP A 223 -9.74 5.71 27.54
N PHE A 224 -9.53 4.50 26.98
CA PHE A 224 -10.67 3.62 26.65
C PHE A 224 -11.40 3.10 27.88
N ASP A 225 -10.73 2.96 29.01
CA ASP A 225 -11.38 2.53 30.24
C ASP A 225 -12.38 3.58 30.77
N LYS A 226 -12.20 4.85 30.39
CA LYS A 226 -13.12 5.95 30.74
C LYS A 226 -14.38 6.02 29.87
N VAL A 227 -14.37 5.39 28.70
CA VAL A 227 -15.50 5.44 27.74
C VAL A 227 -16.46 4.27 27.98
N LEU A 228 -16.02 3.25 28.71
CA LEU A 228 -16.78 2.02 28.97
C LEU A 228 -17.48 2.01 30.34
N GLU A 229 -17.33 3.05 31.16
CA GLU A 229 -18.12 3.30 32.39
C GLU A 229 -19.37 4.15 32.08
#